data_9d67fc782c2cfffc3cb709daed304dbb
#
_entry.id   9d67fc782c2cfffc3cb709daed304dbb
#
_cell.length_a   1.000
_cell.length_b   1.000
_cell.length_c   1.000
_cell.angle_alpha   90.00
_cell.angle_beta   90.00
_cell.angle_gamma   90.00
#
_symmetry.space_group_name_H-M   'P 1'
#
loop_
_entity.id
_entity.type
_entity.pdbx_description
1 polymer ?
#
loop_
_entity_poly.entity_id
_entity_poly.type
_entity_poly.pdbx_seq_one_letter_code
_entity_poly.pdbx_strand_id
1 'polypeptide(L)'
;MYRNKKGGIIGIIITIIILILVVIFSNGEKNTSFFENAATNLVMPIQNGLTYLKNKLSGNSTFFTDINNLKQENEELKQRNSELEQSLRELENIKTQNETLQEYLNLSEKYGEYTTIPGYVINKDISNYSKTIVINVGSDDGVQVNMTVIGDQGLVGHVVSVTNNTAKVQTIIDTASSISCIMSSNSDSIVCKGTLDDNKTLRGMYIPTDANVIQGESIETSGLGGIYPKGIHVGTVRKVENTQNITDRYALIDTAVDFDKLNTVLVITNK
;
A
#
# COMPACT_ATOMS: atom_id res chain seq x y z
N MET A 1 42.68 5.29 9.51
CA MET A 1 43.63 4.23 9.97
C MET A 1 44.46 4.80 11.14
N TYR A 2 43.91 4.77 12.37
CA TYR A 2 44.60 5.21 13.59
C TYR A 2 45.18 4.00 14.29
N ARG A 3 46.46 3.80 14.11
CA ARG A 3 47.25 2.70 14.69
C ARG A 3 47.49 3.00 16.18
N ASN A 4 47.00 2.10 17.00
CA ASN A 4 47.00 2.13 18.50
C ASN A 4 48.45 2.28 19.07
N LYS A 5 48.88 3.54 19.30
CA LYS A 5 50.21 3.81 19.91
C LYS A 5 50.32 3.36 21.37
N LYS A 6 49.20 3.05 22.04
CA LYS A 6 49.19 2.60 23.45
C LYS A 6 49.70 1.15 23.66
N GLY A 7 49.51 0.27 22.68
CA GLY A 7 50.00 -1.12 22.77
C GLY A 7 51.54 -1.21 22.68
N GLY A 8 52.18 -0.30 21.92
CA GLY A 8 53.64 -0.27 21.81
C GLY A 8 54.33 0.19 23.11
N ILE A 9 53.72 1.14 23.81
CA ILE A 9 54.27 1.68 25.08
C ILE A 9 54.21 0.63 26.18
N ILE A 10 53.12 -0.14 26.26
CA ILE A 10 52.95 -1.25 27.21
C ILE A 10 53.95 -2.37 26.92
N GLY A 11 54.19 -2.70 25.64
CA GLY A 11 55.19 -3.69 25.25
C GLY A 11 56.62 -3.27 25.67
N ILE A 12 56.97 -1.98 25.49
CA ILE A 12 58.26 -1.44 25.87
C ILE A 12 58.45 -1.48 27.41
N ILE A 13 57.42 -1.16 28.17
CA ILE A 13 57.48 -1.21 29.65
C ILE A 13 57.67 -2.68 30.11
N ILE A 14 57.00 -3.64 29.54
CA ILE A 14 57.14 -5.04 29.85
C ILE A 14 58.54 -5.55 29.50
N THR A 15 59.12 -5.18 28.37
CA THR A 15 60.50 -5.55 27.99
C THR A 15 61.53 -4.93 28.90
N ILE A 16 61.35 -3.69 29.34
CA ILE A 16 62.25 -3.05 30.32
C ILE A 16 62.20 -3.76 31.69
N ILE A 17 61.00 -4.16 32.14
CA ILE A 17 60.84 -4.90 33.39
C ILE A 17 61.53 -6.27 33.29
N ILE A 18 61.40 -6.99 32.19
CA ILE A 18 62.06 -8.28 31.94
C ILE A 18 63.59 -8.10 31.89
N LEU A 19 64.13 -7.05 31.25
CA LEU A 19 65.54 -6.73 31.21
C LEU A 19 66.10 -6.41 32.59
N ILE A 20 65.39 -5.67 33.39
CA ILE A 20 65.77 -5.38 34.79
C ILE A 20 65.80 -6.69 35.61
N LEU A 21 64.82 -7.57 35.45
CA LEU A 21 64.82 -8.88 36.10
C LEU A 21 66.02 -9.74 35.67
N VAL A 22 66.37 -9.79 34.40
CA VAL A 22 67.52 -10.55 33.88
C VAL A 22 68.82 -10.00 34.42
N VAL A 23 69.00 -8.67 34.49
CA VAL A 23 70.21 -8.03 35.07
C VAL A 23 70.33 -8.35 36.57
N ILE A 24 69.23 -8.34 37.29
CA ILE A 24 69.20 -8.69 38.70
C ILE A 24 69.55 -10.16 38.92
N PHE A 25 69.09 -11.08 38.08
CA PHE A 25 69.38 -12.50 38.12
C PHE A 25 70.79 -12.85 37.64
N SER A 26 71.40 -12.03 36.77
CA SER A 26 72.73 -12.32 36.21
C SER A 26 73.89 -11.90 37.12
N ASN A 27 73.71 -11.01 38.09
CA ASN A 27 74.75 -10.57 39.03
C ASN A 27 74.59 -11.32 40.35
N GLY A 28 75.15 -12.51 40.36
CA GLY A 28 75.14 -13.42 41.54
C GLY A 28 76.10 -12.99 42.64
N GLU A 29 75.80 -11.96 43.42
CA GLU A 29 76.41 -11.75 44.72
C GLU A 29 75.39 -11.35 45.78
N LYS A 30 75.44 -12.06 46.88
CA LYS A 30 74.54 -12.03 48.03
C LYS A 30 74.48 -10.65 48.71
N ASN A 31 73.39 -9.92 48.49
CA ASN A 31 72.99 -8.89 49.47
C ASN A 31 71.46 -9.00 49.67
N THR A 32 71.07 -9.81 50.65
CA THR A 32 69.71 -10.13 51.03
C THR A 32 68.91 -8.91 51.53
N SER A 33 69.59 -7.94 52.14
CA SER A 33 68.91 -6.76 52.71
C SER A 33 68.37 -5.77 51.67
N PHE A 34 68.96 -5.73 50.46
CA PHE A 34 68.46 -4.85 49.38
C PHE A 34 67.21 -5.40 48.73
N PHE A 35 67.09 -6.69 48.63
CA PHE A 35 65.88 -7.36 48.02
C PHE A 35 64.67 -7.32 48.94
N GLU A 36 64.83 -7.40 50.27
CA GLU A 36 63.72 -7.25 51.21
C GLU A 36 63.10 -5.83 51.14
N ASN A 37 63.95 -4.82 51.09
CA ASN A 37 63.43 -3.41 50.93
C ASN A 37 62.86 -3.10 49.57
N ALA A 38 63.39 -3.65 48.48
CA ALA A 38 62.85 -3.49 47.15
C ALA A 38 61.55 -4.26 46.98
N ALA A 39 61.40 -5.42 47.52
CA ALA A 39 60.17 -6.22 47.50
C ALA A 39 59.01 -5.52 48.25
N THR A 40 59.35 -4.98 49.46
CA THR A 40 58.31 -4.25 50.24
C THR A 40 57.92 -2.90 49.65
N ASN A 41 58.85 -2.15 49.08
CA ASN A 41 58.55 -0.81 48.60
C ASN A 41 58.01 -0.71 47.16
N LEU A 42 58.28 -1.73 46.30
CA LEU A 42 57.81 -1.75 44.91
C LEU A 42 56.63 -2.70 44.67
N VAL A 43 56.58 -3.85 45.40
CA VAL A 43 55.53 -4.86 45.19
C VAL A 43 54.26 -4.52 45.98
N MET A 44 54.38 -3.96 47.20
CA MET A 44 53.22 -3.55 48.00
C MET A 44 52.34 -2.50 47.34
N PRO A 45 52.83 -1.41 46.72
CA PRO A 45 51.96 -0.46 46.07
C PRO A 45 51.27 -1.06 44.84
N ILE A 46 51.90 -2.02 44.13
CA ILE A 46 51.31 -2.71 42.99
C ILE A 46 50.18 -3.66 43.47
N GLN A 47 50.40 -4.42 44.54
CA GLN A 47 49.37 -5.29 45.15
C GLN A 47 48.20 -4.46 45.67
N ASN A 48 48.46 -3.35 46.37
CA ASN A 48 47.41 -2.46 46.85
C ASN A 48 46.64 -1.79 45.69
N GLY A 49 47.32 -1.44 44.61
CA GLY A 49 46.69 -0.92 43.40
C GLY A 49 45.83 -1.96 42.69
N LEU A 50 46.30 -3.22 42.61
CA LEU A 50 45.52 -4.32 42.03
C LEU A 50 44.29 -4.68 42.92
N THR A 51 44.46 -4.67 44.23
CA THR A 51 43.39 -4.94 45.21
C THR A 51 42.35 -3.81 45.17
N TYR A 52 42.77 -2.55 45.04
CA TYR A 52 41.90 -1.39 44.88
C TYR A 52 41.11 -1.48 43.55
N LEU A 53 41.75 -1.83 42.45
CA LEU A 53 41.10 -2.09 41.15
C LEU A 53 40.14 -3.27 41.22
N LYS A 54 40.54 -4.37 41.85
CA LYS A 54 39.69 -5.55 42.06
C LYS A 54 38.44 -5.21 42.87
N ASN A 55 38.60 -4.46 43.97
CA ASN A 55 37.48 -4.06 44.83
C ASN A 55 36.57 -3.03 44.12
N LYS A 56 37.13 -2.14 43.29
CA LYS A 56 36.36 -1.18 42.50
C LYS A 56 35.61 -1.85 41.34
N LEU A 57 36.18 -2.89 40.74
CA LEU A 57 35.54 -3.73 39.73
C LEU A 57 34.54 -4.72 40.34
N SER A 58 34.81 -5.28 41.53
CA SER A 58 33.86 -6.14 42.23
C SER A 58 32.66 -5.39 42.81
N GLY A 59 32.83 -4.11 43.16
CA GLY A 59 31.71 -3.24 43.58
C GLY A 59 30.72 -2.87 42.45
N ASN A 60 31.09 -3.16 41.20
CA ASN A 60 30.26 -2.84 40.03
C ASN A 60 29.52 -4.08 39.44
N SER A 61 29.31 -5.13 40.24
CA SER A 61 28.49 -6.25 39.79
C SER A 61 27.07 -5.81 39.45
N THR A 62 26.54 -4.83 40.16
CA THR A 62 25.24 -4.17 39.86
C THR A 62 25.24 -3.47 38.51
N PHE A 63 26.35 -2.77 38.18
CA PHE A 63 26.46 -2.05 36.91
C PHE A 63 26.40 -2.98 35.68
N PHE A 64 27.06 -4.14 35.72
CA PHE A 64 26.98 -5.13 34.64
C PHE A 64 25.63 -5.83 34.61
N THR A 65 25.00 -6.06 35.75
CA THR A 65 23.65 -6.58 35.85
C THR A 65 22.65 -5.59 35.29
N ASP A 66 22.78 -4.31 35.60
CA ASP A 66 21.92 -3.25 35.12
C ASP A 66 22.04 -3.07 33.58
N ILE A 67 23.27 -3.17 33.03
CA ILE A 67 23.46 -3.12 31.57
C ILE A 67 22.81 -4.32 30.89
N ASN A 68 22.92 -5.52 31.45
CA ASN A 68 22.29 -6.70 30.90
C ASN A 68 20.75 -6.62 30.98
N ASN A 69 20.22 -6.12 32.10
CA ASN A 69 18.78 -5.89 32.27
C ASN A 69 18.28 -4.85 31.27
N LEU A 70 18.98 -3.71 31.10
CA LEU A 70 18.63 -2.70 30.12
C LEU A 70 18.70 -3.22 28.68
N LYS A 71 19.66 -4.09 28.37
CA LYS A 71 19.75 -4.74 27.07
C LYS A 71 18.58 -5.68 26.84
N GLN A 72 18.24 -6.49 27.83
CA GLN A 72 17.11 -7.40 27.76
C GLN A 72 15.79 -6.63 27.64
N GLU A 73 15.60 -5.57 28.41
CA GLU A 73 14.42 -4.68 28.30
C GLU A 73 14.33 -4.02 26.92
N ASN A 74 15.46 -3.58 26.36
CA ASN A 74 15.51 -3.01 25.01
C ASN A 74 15.12 -4.03 23.93
N GLU A 75 15.58 -5.27 24.04
CA GLU A 75 15.17 -6.36 23.13
C GLU A 75 13.68 -6.70 23.29
N GLU A 76 13.17 -6.76 24.52
CA GLU A 76 11.75 -6.98 24.78
C GLU A 76 10.87 -5.85 24.25
N LEU A 77 11.30 -4.59 24.45
CA LEU A 77 10.60 -3.42 23.89
C LEU A 77 10.61 -3.41 22.37
N LYS A 78 11.71 -3.80 21.73
CA LYS A 78 11.78 -3.95 20.27
C LYS A 78 10.83 -5.05 19.78
N GLN A 79 10.79 -6.18 20.46
CA GLN A 79 9.88 -7.27 20.11
C GLN A 79 8.43 -6.82 20.25
N ARG A 80 8.06 -6.21 21.39
CA ARG A 80 6.71 -5.67 21.59
C ARG A 80 6.33 -4.61 20.55
N ASN A 81 7.28 -3.74 20.17
CA ASN A 81 7.06 -2.75 19.14
C ASN A 81 6.77 -3.41 17.78
N SER A 82 7.53 -4.45 17.43
CA SER A 82 7.29 -5.24 16.21
C SER A 82 5.92 -5.94 16.22
N GLU A 83 5.54 -6.53 17.37
CA GLU A 83 4.23 -7.17 17.55
C GLU A 83 3.07 -6.16 17.44
N LEU A 84 3.24 -4.98 18.04
CA LEU A 84 2.26 -3.89 17.93
C LEU A 84 2.12 -3.38 16.50
N GLU A 85 3.23 -3.20 15.77
CA GLU A 85 3.19 -2.81 14.36
C GLU A 85 2.52 -3.87 13.48
N GLN A 86 2.73 -5.16 13.78
CA GLN A 86 2.04 -6.24 13.08
C GLN A 86 0.54 -6.21 13.37
N SER A 87 0.14 -6.03 14.63
CA SER A 87 -1.27 -5.93 15.02
C SER A 87 -1.95 -4.71 14.42
N LEU A 88 -1.26 -3.58 14.32
CA LEU A 88 -1.77 -2.38 13.64
C LEU A 88 -2.05 -2.66 12.15
N ARG A 89 -1.11 -3.30 11.43
CA ARG A 89 -1.32 -3.68 10.03
C ARG A 89 -2.50 -4.64 9.86
N GLU A 90 -2.67 -5.58 10.77
CA GLU A 90 -3.80 -6.51 10.76
C GLU A 90 -5.14 -5.78 11.00
N LEU A 91 -5.19 -4.86 11.98
CA LEU A 91 -6.36 -4.03 12.23
C LEU A 91 -6.72 -3.13 11.04
N GLU A 92 -5.73 -2.53 10.37
CA GLU A 92 -5.93 -1.75 9.16
C GLU A 92 -6.53 -2.61 8.02
N ASN A 93 -6.02 -3.82 7.84
CA ASN A 93 -6.56 -4.76 6.86
C ASN A 93 -8.02 -5.14 7.17
N ILE A 94 -8.31 -5.49 8.43
CA ILE A 94 -9.68 -5.82 8.86
C ILE A 94 -10.62 -4.62 8.68
N LYS A 95 -10.17 -3.41 9.00
CA LYS A 95 -10.93 -2.20 8.78
C LYS A 95 -11.26 -1.99 7.30
N THR A 96 -10.26 -2.12 6.42
CA THR A 96 -10.46 -2.01 4.97
C THR A 96 -11.42 -3.07 4.44
N GLN A 97 -11.31 -4.32 4.92
CA GLN A 97 -12.26 -5.38 4.56
C GLN A 97 -13.67 -5.06 5.04
N ASN A 98 -13.83 -4.53 6.25
CA ASN A 98 -15.13 -4.15 6.77
C ASN A 98 -15.77 -3.00 5.96
N GLU A 99 -14.99 -1.95 5.64
CA GLU A 99 -15.42 -0.86 4.76
C GLU A 99 -15.89 -1.40 3.40
N THR A 100 -15.13 -2.31 2.80
CA THR A 100 -15.48 -2.94 1.53
C THR A 100 -16.76 -3.79 1.62
N LEU A 101 -16.93 -4.55 2.71
CA LEU A 101 -18.17 -5.31 2.93
C LEU A 101 -19.38 -4.40 3.11
N GLN A 102 -19.22 -3.26 3.77
CA GLN A 102 -20.27 -2.24 3.88
C GLN A 102 -20.61 -1.64 2.53
N GLU A 103 -19.61 -1.35 1.69
CA GLU A 103 -19.85 -0.92 0.31
C GLU A 103 -20.67 -1.95 -0.47
N TYR A 104 -20.36 -3.24 -0.36
CA TYR A 104 -21.14 -4.30 -1.02
C TYR A 104 -22.58 -4.37 -0.52
N LEU A 105 -22.80 -4.25 0.78
CA LEU A 105 -24.15 -4.25 1.34
C LEU A 105 -24.96 -3.08 0.80
N ASN A 106 -24.41 -1.87 0.81
CA ASN A 106 -25.05 -0.68 0.28
C ASN A 106 -25.34 -0.78 -1.23
N LEU A 107 -24.41 -1.34 -1.99
CA LEU A 107 -24.59 -1.63 -3.42
C LEU A 107 -25.71 -2.65 -3.64
N SER A 108 -25.71 -3.73 -2.89
CA SER A 108 -26.73 -4.78 -3.00
C SER A 108 -28.12 -4.26 -2.65
N GLU A 109 -28.25 -3.39 -1.65
CA GLU A 109 -29.53 -2.74 -1.32
C GLU A 109 -29.99 -1.80 -2.42
N LYS A 110 -29.09 -0.98 -2.96
CA LYS A 110 -29.39 -0.01 -4.03
C LYS A 110 -29.85 -0.66 -5.33
N TYR A 111 -29.30 -1.84 -5.64
CA TYR A 111 -29.59 -2.61 -6.85
C TYR A 111 -30.32 -3.92 -6.56
N GLY A 112 -31.12 -3.96 -5.50
CA GLY A 112 -31.83 -5.17 -5.02
C GLY A 112 -32.82 -5.78 -6.03
N GLU A 113 -33.12 -5.07 -7.12
CA GLU A 113 -33.90 -5.60 -8.25
C GLU A 113 -33.12 -6.61 -9.09
N TYR A 114 -31.78 -6.62 -9.00
CA TYR A 114 -30.92 -7.46 -9.80
C TYR A 114 -30.25 -8.54 -8.93
N THR A 115 -30.11 -9.74 -9.50
CA THR A 115 -29.20 -10.73 -8.93
C THR A 115 -27.77 -10.35 -9.33
N THR A 116 -26.89 -10.18 -8.35
CA THR A 116 -25.54 -9.66 -8.59
C THR A 116 -24.46 -10.55 -7.98
N ILE A 117 -23.30 -10.57 -8.61
CA ILE A 117 -22.06 -11.18 -8.09
C ILE A 117 -21.09 -10.07 -7.73
N PRO A 118 -20.67 -9.95 -6.45
CA PRO A 118 -19.69 -8.96 -6.05
C PRO A 118 -18.28 -9.35 -6.50
N GLY A 119 -17.50 -8.36 -6.97
CA GLY A 119 -16.13 -8.55 -7.41
C GLY A 119 -15.23 -7.37 -7.09
N TYR A 120 -13.92 -7.63 -7.05
CA TYR A 120 -12.88 -6.63 -6.86
C TYR A 120 -12.10 -6.40 -8.15
N VAL A 121 -11.73 -5.16 -8.39
CA VAL A 121 -10.82 -4.81 -9.47
C VAL A 121 -9.40 -5.19 -9.08
N ILE A 122 -8.82 -6.15 -9.79
CA ILE A 122 -7.45 -6.64 -9.55
C ILE A 122 -6.43 -6.08 -10.54
N ASN A 123 -6.87 -5.53 -11.66
CA ASN A 123 -6.01 -4.86 -12.63
C ASN A 123 -6.80 -3.78 -13.38
N LYS A 124 -6.15 -2.68 -13.71
CA LYS A 124 -6.67 -1.59 -14.55
C LYS A 124 -5.72 -1.36 -15.71
N ASP A 125 -6.18 -1.63 -16.93
CA ASP A 125 -5.48 -1.24 -18.15
C ASP A 125 -6.18 0.04 -18.70
N ILE A 126 -5.70 1.19 -18.24
CA ILE A 126 -6.21 2.50 -18.62
C ILE A 126 -5.16 3.17 -19.51
N SER A 127 -4.98 2.62 -20.71
CA SER A 127 -4.15 3.20 -21.74
C SER A 127 -4.98 4.12 -22.66
N ASN A 128 -4.32 4.91 -23.50
CA ASN A 128 -5.01 5.75 -24.46
C ASN A 128 -5.85 4.98 -25.49
N TYR A 129 -5.57 3.68 -25.68
CA TYR A 129 -6.22 2.85 -26.70
C TYR A 129 -7.21 1.83 -26.14
N SER A 130 -7.08 1.46 -24.89
CA SER A 130 -7.94 0.47 -24.25
C SER A 130 -8.16 0.84 -22.79
N LYS A 131 -9.42 0.95 -22.39
CA LYS A 131 -9.79 1.24 -21.01
C LYS A 131 -10.60 0.07 -20.49
N THR A 132 -9.87 -0.95 -20.00
CA THR A 132 -10.43 -2.18 -19.46
C THR A 132 -9.98 -2.41 -18.05
N ILE A 133 -10.79 -3.14 -17.28
CA ILE A 133 -10.43 -3.60 -15.93
C ILE A 133 -10.53 -5.13 -15.88
N VAL A 134 -9.81 -5.74 -14.96
CA VAL A 134 -9.93 -7.16 -14.65
C VAL A 134 -10.46 -7.30 -13.23
N ILE A 135 -11.46 -8.15 -13.06
CA ILE A 135 -12.10 -8.43 -11.78
C ILE A 135 -11.82 -9.86 -11.34
N ASN A 136 -11.86 -10.14 -10.04
CA ASN A 136 -11.50 -11.41 -9.40
C ASN A 136 -12.64 -12.44 -9.37
N VAL A 137 -13.63 -12.31 -10.24
CA VAL A 137 -14.74 -13.27 -10.40
C VAL A 137 -14.81 -13.73 -11.83
N GLY A 138 -15.12 -15.01 -12.04
CA GLY A 138 -15.06 -15.66 -13.34
C GLY A 138 -16.24 -16.61 -13.62
N SER A 139 -16.02 -17.54 -14.54
CA SER A 139 -17.06 -18.53 -14.91
C SER A 139 -17.44 -19.45 -13.75
N ASP A 140 -16.51 -19.73 -12.83
CA ASP A 140 -16.79 -20.58 -11.66
C ASP A 140 -17.75 -19.87 -10.68
N ASP A 141 -17.80 -18.54 -10.70
CA ASP A 141 -18.74 -17.71 -9.94
C ASP A 141 -20.05 -17.45 -10.71
N GLY A 142 -20.17 -17.91 -11.96
CA GLY A 142 -21.34 -17.71 -12.81
C GLY A 142 -21.28 -16.49 -13.72
N VAL A 143 -20.13 -15.80 -13.82
CA VAL A 143 -19.93 -14.66 -14.73
C VAL A 143 -19.87 -15.12 -16.18
N GLN A 144 -20.53 -14.39 -17.07
CA GLN A 144 -20.57 -14.65 -18.50
C GLN A 144 -20.27 -13.38 -19.31
N VAL A 145 -19.87 -13.56 -20.55
CA VAL A 145 -19.66 -12.46 -21.50
C VAL A 145 -20.98 -11.70 -21.73
N ASN A 146 -20.90 -10.38 -21.92
CA ASN A 146 -22.01 -9.45 -22.03
C ASN A 146 -22.81 -9.19 -20.74
N MET A 147 -22.39 -9.71 -19.60
CA MET A 147 -22.96 -9.28 -18.32
C MET A 147 -22.59 -7.85 -18.00
N THR A 148 -23.55 -7.10 -17.49
CA THR A 148 -23.38 -5.71 -17.07
C THR A 148 -22.60 -5.63 -15.77
N VAL A 149 -21.68 -4.67 -15.68
CA VAL A 149 -20.89 -4.39 -14.46
C VAL A 149 -21.23 -2.97 -14.00
N ILE A 150 -21.57 -2.85 -12.72
CA ILE A 150 -21.93 -1.61 -12.06
C ILE A 150 -21.03 -1.34 -10.85
N GLY A 151 -20.87 -0.08 -10.50
CA GLY A 151 -20.24 0.42 -9.28
C GLY A 151 -21.26 1.11 -8.37
N ASP A 152 -20.77 1.69 -7.28
CA ASP A 152 -21.61 2.38 -6.28
C ASP A 152 -22.41 3.55 -6.84
N GLN A 153 -21.88 4.25 -7.84
CA GLN A 153 -22.48 5.45 -8.41
C GLN A 153 -23.16 5.22 -9.77
N GLY A 154 -22.91 4.09 -10.44
CA GLY A 154 -23.51 3.83 -11.73
C GLY A 154 -22.83 2.76 -12.58
N LEU A 155 -22.99 2.89 -13.89
CA LEU A 155 -22.51 1.95 -14.89
C LEU A 155 -20.99 1.98 -15.03
N VAL A 156 -20.35 0.80 -14.90
CA VAL A 156 -18.92 0.61 -15.16
C VAL A 156 -18.66 0.13 -16.59
N GLY A 157 -19.42 -0.86 -17.06
CA GLY A 157 -19.20 -1.45 -18.37
C GLY A 157 -19.86 -2.81 -18.53
N HIS A 158 -19.27 -3.66 -19.38
CA HIS A 158 -19.72 -5.04 -19.55
C HIS A 158 -18.54 -6.00 -19.68
N VAL A 159 -18.78 -7.26 -19.39
CA VAL A 159 -17.81 -8.34 -19.49
C VAL A 159 -17.54 -8.68 -20.94
N VAL A 160 -16.29 -8.64 -21.37
CA VAL A 160 -15.86 -8.96 -22.75
C VAL A 160 -15.12 -10.30 -22.85
N SER A 161 -14.54 -10.78 -21.75
CA SER A 161 -13.83 -12.05 -21.70
C SER A 161 -13.87 -12.60 -20.29
N VAL A 162 -13.99 -13.93 -20.15
CA VAL A 162 -14.09 -14.62 -18.88
C VAL A 162 -13.10 -15.77 -18.85
N THR A 163 -12.43 -15.95 -17.73
CA THR A 163 -11.67 -17.15 -17.36
C THR A 163 -12.37 -17.83 -16.19
N ASN A 164 -11.80 -18.92 -15.66
CA ASN A 164 -12.38 -19.62 -14.51
C ASN A 164 -12.60 -18.69 -13.30
N ASN A 165 -11.59 -17.89 -12.95
CA ASN A 165 -11.57 -17.10 -11.71
C ASN A 165 -11.49 -15.59 -11.95
N THR A 166 -11.45 -15.12 -13.20
CA THR A 166 -11.39 -13.69 -13.51
C THR A 166 -12.24 -13.34 -14.72
N ALA A 167 -12.66 -12.07 -14.79
CA ALA A 167 -13.31 -11.55 -15.98
C ALA A 167 -12.68 -10.20 -16.39
N LYS A 168 -12.57 -9.98 -17.69
CA LYS A 168 -12.16 -8.72 -18.28
C LYS A 168 -13.41 -7.93 -18.64
N VAL A 169 -13.44 -6.69 -18.17
CA VAL A 169 -14.56 -5.75 -18.36
C VAL A 169 -14.10 -4.61 -19.24
N GLN A 170 -14.82 -4.35 -20.31
CA GLN A 170 -14.67 -3.14 -21.10
C GLN A 170 -15.47 -2.02 -20.43
N THR A 171 -14.78 -0.96 -20.05
CA THR A 171 -15.43 0.16 -19.36
C THR A 171 -16.20 1.06 -20.33
N ILE A 172 -17.12 1.84 -19.79
CA ILE A 172 -17.90 2.81 -20.62
C ILE A 172 -17.03 3.95 -21.15
N ILE A 173 -15.88 4.21 -20.52
CA ILE A 173 -14.91 5.23 -20.95
C ILE A 173 -13.98 4.76 -22.06
N ASP A 174 -14.03 3.46 -22.44
CA ASP A 174 -13.29 2.93 -23.59
C ASP A 174 -13.81 3.53 -24.89
N THR A 175 -12.91 3.90 -25.79
CA THR A 175 -13.28 4.51 -27.07
C THR A 175 -14.03 3.58 -28.02
N ALA A 176 -13.90 2.26 -27.85
CA ALA A 176 -14.65 1.25 -28.56
C ALA A 176 -16.03 0.99 -27.94
N SER A 177 -16.27 1.49 -26.70
CA SER A 177 -17.55 1.34 -26.03
C SER A 177 -18.60 2.28 -26.62
N SER A 178 -19.83 1.79 -26.77
CA SER A 178 -20.99 2.55 -27.25
C SER A 178 -22.23 2.13 -26.49
N ILE A 179 -22.86 3.07 -25.81
CA ILE A 179 -23.98 2.84 -24.91
C ILE A 179 -25.18 3.57 -25.37
N SER A 180 -26.31 2.88 -25.49
CA SER A 180 -27.59 3.54 -25.72
C SER A 180 -28.13 4.10 -24.41
N CYS A 181 -28.29 5.40 -24.35
CA CYS A 181 -28.69 6.15 -23.17
C CYS A 181 -29.98 6.95 -23.44
N ILE A 182 -30.62 7.35 -22.35
CA ILE A 182 -31.73 8.30 -22.34
C ILE A 182 -31.44 9.43 -21.37
N MET A 183 -31.99 10.58 -21.65
CA MET A 183 -32.06 11.70 -20.73
C MET A 183 -33.21 11.50 -19.77
N SER A 184 -32.94 11.68 -18.45
CA SER A 184 -33.96 11.40 -17.43
C SER A 184 -35.17 12.34 -17.49
N SER A 185 -35.01 13.56 -18.00
CA SER A 185 -36.07 14.58 -18.03
C SER A 185 -37.13 14.32 -19.08
N ASN A 186 -36.74 13.89 -20.29
CA ASN A 186 -37.61 13.80 -21.45
C ASN A 186 -37.59 12.46 -22.18
N SER A 187 -36.73 11.52 -21.69
CA SER A 187 -36.51 10.19 -22.30
C SER A 187 -35.99 10.22 -23.74
N ASP A 188 -35.43 11.33 -24.20
CA ASP A 188 -34.78 11.39 -25.49
C ASP A 188 -33.56 10.49 -25.54
N SER A 189 -33.42 9.75 -26.64
CA SER A 189 -32.33 8.79 -26.79
C SER A 189 -31.07 9.45 -27.33
N ILE A 190 -29.93 9.10 -26.73
CA ILE A 190 -28.59 9.49 -27.17
C ILE A 190 -27.65 8.27 -27.16
N VAL A 191 -26.54 8.38 -27.85
CA VAL A 191 -25.50 7.36 -27.80
C VAL A 191 -24.26 7.95 -27.09
N CYS A 192 -23.88 7.35 -25.99
CA CYS A 192 -22.69 7.72 -25.22
C CYS A 192 -21.48 6.89 -25.65
N LYS A 193 -20.34 7.55 -25.90
CA LYS A 193 -19.05 6.92 -26.23
C LYS A 193 -17.96 7.45 -25.35
N GLY A 194 -16.97 6.60 -25.03
CA GLY A 194 -15.74 7.00 -24.38
C GLY A 194 -14.92 7.96 -25.24
N THR A 195 -14.13 8.81 -24.60
CA THR A 195 -13.23 9.76 -25.25
C THR A 195 -11.76 9.38 -25.02
N LEU A 196 -10.87 9.92 -25.86
CA LEU A 196 -9.42 9.79 -25.67
C LEU A 196 -8.87 10.81 -24.65
N ASP A 197 -9.65 11.86 -24.39
CA ASP A 197 -9.15 13.07 -23.72
C ASP A 197 -8.90 12.82 -22.21
N ASP A 198 -9.80 12.07 -21.56
CA ASP A 198 -9.68 11.75 -20.13
C ASP A 198 -10.40 10.44 -19.76
N ASN A 199 -10.33 10.07 -18.47
CA ASN A 199 -10.98 8.87 -17.93
C ASN A 199 -12.33 9.19 -17.26
N LYS A 200 -12.89 10.38 -17.47
CA LYS A 200 -14.07 10.87 -16.72
C LYS A 200 -15.15 11.44 -17.65
N THR A 201 -14.88 11.52 -18.95
CA THR A 201 -15.79 12.17 -19.89
C THR A 201 -16.27 11.20 -20.96
N LEU A 202 -17.57 11.20 -21.21
CA LEU A 202 -18.19 10.56 -22.33
C LEU A 202 -18.68 11.63 -23.31
N ARG A 203 -18.78 11.26 -24.59
CA ARG A 203 -19.42 12.08 -25.64
C ARG A 203 -20.79 11.51 -25.97
N GLY A 204 -21.83 12.24 -25.63
CA GLY A 204 -23.22 11.97 -26.06
C GLY A 204 -23.46 12.47 -27.46
N MET A 205 -23.77 11.59 -28.39
CA MET A 205 -23.98 11.86 -29.81
C MET A 205 -25.41 11.50 -30.22
N TYR A 206 -25.78 11.89 -31.46
CA TYR A 206 -27.09 11.66 -32.02
C TYR A 206 -28.22 12.29 -31.20
N ILE A 207 -27.97 13.49 -30.67
CA ILE A 207 -28.97 14.27 -29.94
C ILE A 207 -30.04 14.75 -30.91
N PRO A 208 -31.33 14.42 -30.70
CA PRO A 208 -32.42 14.92 -31.55
C PRO A 208 -32.39 16.46 -31.66
N THR A 209 -32.71 17.01 -32.82
CA THR A 209 -32.62 18.47 -33.07
C THR A 209 -33.57 19.30 -32.20
N ASP A 210 -34.68 18.71 -31.81
CA ASP A 210 -35.73 19.26 -30.95
C ASP A 210 -35.51 18.97 -29.46
N ALA A 211 -34.53 18.10 -29.11
CA ALA A 211 -34.24 17.79 -27.73
C ALA A 211 -33.65 19.00 -26.98
N ASN A 212 -34.20 19.29 -25.82
CA ASN A 212 -33.70 20.32 -24.91
C ASN A 212 -32.75 19.71 -23.90
N VAL A 213 -31.45 19.68 -24.22
CA VAL A 213 -30.40 19.15 -23.31
C VAL A 213 -29.88 20.30 -22.47
N ILE A 214 -29.99 20.16 -21.17
CA ILE A 214 -29.53 21.15 -20.19
C ILE A 214 -28.30 20.65 -19.43
N GLN A 215 -27.47 21.59 -19.00
CA GLN A 215 -26.36 21.28 -18.10
C GLN A 215 -26.91 20.75 -16.76
N GLY A 216 -26.28 19.72 -16.21
CA GLY A 216 -26.70 19.08 -14.95
C GLY A 216 -27.74 17.97 -15.16
N GLU A 217 -28.12 17.66 -16.38
CA GLU A 217 -29.10 16.60 -16.69
C GLU A 217 -28.48 15.21 -16.46
N SER A 218 -29.26 14.33 -15.82
CA SER A 218 -28.88 12.92 -15.56
C SER A 218 -29.09 12.09 -16.83
N ILE A 219 -28.10 11.25 -17.12
CA ILE A 219 -28.08 10.29 -18.21
C ILE A 219 -28.14 8.89 -17.69
N GLU A 220 -29.03 8.07 -18.19
CA GLU A 220 -29.25 6.69 -17.77
C GLU A 220 -29.22 5.74 -18.99
N THR A 221 -29.00 4.45 -18.74
CA THR A 221 -29.10 3.43 -19.78
C THR A 221 -30.54 3.30 -20.28
N SER A 222 -30.70 3.16 -21.59
CA SER A 222 -32.02 3.05 -22.22
C SER A 222 -32.63 1.63 -22.17
N GLY A 223 -31.79 0.60 -21.93
CA GLY A 223 -32.17 -0.81 -22.10
C GLY A 223 -32.08 -1.32 -23.54
N LEU A 224 -31.85 -0.42 -24.53
CA LEU A 224 -31.69 -0.81 -25.92
C LEU A 224 -30.33 -1.43 -26.20
N GLY A 225 -30.26 -2.40 -27.10
CA GLY A 225 -29.04 -3.12 -27.45
C GLY A 225 -28.80 -4.41 -26.63
N GLY A 226 -29.63 -4.65 -25.63
CA GLY A 226 -29.66 -5.95 -24.89
C GLY A 226 -28.47 -6.26 -23.99
N ILE A 227 -27.49 -5.37 -23.86
CA ILE A 227 -26.35 -5.53 -22.93
C ILE A 227 -26.70 -4.94 -21.57
N TYR A 228 -27.09 -3.68 -21.52
CA TYR A 228 -27.34 -2.93 -20.29
C TYR A 228 -28.82 -2.90 -19.93
N PRO A 229 -29.21 -3.25 -18.70
CA PRO A 229 -30.57 -2.99 -18.21
C PRO A 229 -30.93 -1.50 -18.28
N LYS A 230 -32.19 -1.16 -18.34
CA LYS A 230 -32.67 0.22 -18.35
C LYS A 230 -32.53 0.86 -16.96
N GLY A 231 -32.23 2.18 -16.93
CA GLY A 231 -32.27 2.99 -15.70
C GLY A 231 -31.00 2.99 -14.86
N ILE A 232 -29.90 2.42 -15.37
CA ILE A 232 -28.62 2.50 -14.65
C ILE A 232 -28.01 3.87 -14.94
N HIS A 233 -27.63 4.60 -13.89
CA HIS A 233 -27.02 5.91 -14.01
C HIS A 233 -25.66 5.83 -14.74
N VAL A 234 -25.47 6.67 -15.76
CA VAL A 234 -24.25 6.71 -16.59
C VAL A 234 -23.41 7.94 -16.23
N GLY A 235 -24.07 9.08 -16.02
CA GLY A 235 -23.38 10.32 -15.71
C GLY A 235 -24.28 11.53 -15.82
N THR A 236 -23.66 12.72 -15.83
CA THR A 236 -24.36 14.01 -15.84
C THR A 236 -23.80 14.89 -16.95
N VAL A 237 -24.69 15.59 -17.67
CA VAL A 237 -24.32 16.52 -18.74
C VAL A 237 -23.51 17.67 -18.13
N ARG A 238 -22.23 17.77 -18.52
CA ARG A 238 -21.38 18.91 -18.19
C ARG A 238 -21.63 20.10 -19.06
N LYS A 239 -21.71 19.87 -20.39
CA LYS A 239 -21.82 20.92 -21.40
C LYS A 239 -22.36 20.35 -22.70
N VAL A 240 -23.10 21.16 -23.43
CA VAL A 240 -23.51 20.87 -24.82
C VAL A 240 -22.67 21.72 -25.77
N GLU A 241 -22.02 21.08 -26.72
CA GLU A 241 -21.25 21.73 -27.78
C GLU A 241 -22.04 21.75 -29.07
N ASN A 242 -22.23 22.95 -29.60
CA ASN A 242 -22.85 23.15 -30.89
C ASN A 242 -21.78 23.26 -31.96
N THR A 243 -21.80 22.38 -32.94
CA THR A 243 -20.96 22.49 -34.13
C THR A 243 -21.61 23.39 -35.20
N GLN A 244 -20.91 23.62 -36.30
CA GLN A 244 -21.44 24.43 -37.39
C GLN A 244 -22.75 23.87 -37.96
N ASN A 245 -23.00 22.57 -37.83
CA ASN A 245 -24.23 21.90 -38.23
C ASN A 245 -25.01 21.48 -36.98
N ILE A 246 -26.28 21.81 -36.92
CA ILE A 246 -27.17 21.43 -35.78
C ILE A 246 -27.25 19.93 -35.60
N THR A 247 -27.08 19.14 -36.67
CA THR A 247 -27.04 17.66 -36.62
C THR A 247 -25.81 17.07 -35.95
N ASP A 248 -24.74 17.84 -35.82
CA ASP A 248 -23.46 17.36 -35.30
C ASP A 248 -23.22 17.82 -33.85
N ARG A 249 -24.24 18.35 -33.18
CA ARG A 249 -24.14 18.72 -31.77
C ARG A 249 -23.88 17.50 -30.89
N TYR A 250 -23.08 17.65 -29.83
CA TYR A 250 -22.81 16.62 -28.89
C TYR A 250 -22.80 17.17 -27.46
N ALA A 251 -23.04 16.28 -26.51
CA ALA A 251 -22.93 16.61 -25.10
C ALA A 251 -21.62 15.99 -24.52
N LEU A 252 -20.95 16.75 -23.69
CA LEU A 252 -19.89 16.22 -22.79
C LEU A 252 -20.57 15.82 -21.50
N ILE A 253 -20.36 14.55 -21.09
CA ILE A 253 -21.02 13.92 -19.96
C ILE A 253 -19.95 13.48 -19.00
N ASP A 254 -20.02 13.95 -17.75
CA ASP A 254 -19.19 13.46 -16.66
C ASP A 254 -19.71 12.11 -16.22
N THR A 255 -18.83 11.09 -16.16
CA THR A 255 -19.21 9.77 -15.69
C THR A 255 -19.62 9.80 -14.23
N ALA A 256 -20.64 9.04 -13.86
CA ALA A 256 -21.05 8.87 -12.47
C ALA A 256 -19.95 8.18 -11.66
N VAL A 257 -19.27 7.19 -12.25
CA VAL A 257 -18.23 6.39 -11.62
C VAL A 257 -16.87 7.06 -11.77
N ASP A 258 -16.10 7.15 -10.68
CA ASP A 258 -14.69 7.52 -10.70
C ASP A 258 -13.82 6.26 -10.97
N PHE A 259 -13.42 6.07 -12.24
CA PHE A 259 -12.64 4.91 -12.68
C PHE A 259 -11.24 4.83 -12.07
N ASP A 260 -10.68 5.96 -11.64
CA ASP A 260 -9.36 5.99 -11.00
C ASP A 260 -9.43 5.35 -9.60
N LYS A 261 -10.57 5.54 -8.90
CA LYS A 261 -10.81 5.04 -7.53
C LYS A 261 -11.64 3.76 -7.47
N LEU A 262 -12.12 3.27 -8.60
CA LEU A 262 -13.00 2.09 -8.66
C LEU A 262 -12.26 0.86 -8.15
N ASN A 263 -12.70 0.28 -7.03
CA ASN A 263 -12.13 -0.93 -6.44
C ASN A 263 -13.15 -2.07 -6.38
N THR A 264 -14.42 -1.75 -6.17
CA THR A 264 -15.51 -2.69 -5.94
C THR A 264 -16.54 -2.58 -7.06
N VAL A 265 -17.02 -3.72 -7.56
CA VAL A 265 -18.03 -3.79 -8.60
C VAL A 265 -19.04 -4.89 -8.31
N LEU A 266 -20.23 -4.79 -8.92
CA LEU A 266 -21.20 -5.86 -9.00
C LEU A 266 -21.42 -6.26 -10.46
N VAL A 267 -21.43 -7.57 -10.71
CA VAL A 267 -21.80 -8.14 -12.02
C VAL A 267 -23.26 -8.54 -11.96
N ILE A 268 -24.10 -7.99 -12.83
CA ILE A 268 -25.54 -8.31 -12.95
C ILE A 268 -25.67 -9.63 -13.72
N THR A 269 -26.24 -10.65 -13.07
CA THR A 269 -26.41 -12.01 -13.65
C THR A 269 -27.80 -12.26 -14.20
N ASN A 270 -28.81 -11.54 -13.72
CA ASN A 270 -30.18 -11.65 -14.19
C ASN A 270 -30.65 -10.29 -14.73
N LYS A 271 -31.21 -10.30 -15.94
CA LYS A 271 -31.78 -9.11 -16.62
C LYS A 271 -33.27 -9.02 -16.38
#